data_fb1c0d2e0e7da7ba282f5cdaf7528867
#
_entry.id   fb1c0d2e0e7da7ba282f5cdaf7528867
#
_cell.length_a   1.000
_cell.length_b   1.000
_cell.length_c   1.000
_cell.angle_alpha   90.00
_cell.angle_beta   90.00
_cell.angle_gamma   90.00
#
_symmetry.space_group_name_H-M   'P 1'
#
loop_
_entity.id
_entity.type
_entity.pdbx_description
1 polymer ?
#
loop_
_entity_poly.entity_id
_entity_poly.type
_entity_poly.pdbx_seq_one_letter_code
_entity_poly.pdbx_strand_id
1 'polypeptide(L)'
;YTADGSTQAFAVTFPFISRNHVSVEVDGSAATFSWNNDSQIYISSPTLSGGEKVLLIRSTSRDTRLVDYVDGSNLTETDLDLDSKQAFFMAQESLDELTLINDDALATSGYVLVADGTDFKSVAVSGDVTISTAGAVTIGAGTVETAMIAADAINGTRLADDACNSEHYTDG
;
A
#
# COMPACT_ATOMS: atom_id res chain seq x y z
N TYR A 1 -3.70 15.14 5.12
CA TYR A 1 -4.80 16.10 5.23
C TYR A 1 -5.99 15.64 4.41
N THR A 2 -7.18 16.09 4.78
CA THR A 2 -8.38 15.99 3.94
C THR A 2 -8.75 17.41 3.51
N ALA A 3 -8.97 17.61 2.22
CA ALA A 3 -9.32 18.92 1.68
C ALA A 3 -10.72 19.34 2.15
N ASP A 4 -10.90 20.62 2.45
CA ASP A 4 -12.17 21.24 2.89
C ASP A 4 -12.93 21.92 1.76
N GLY A 5 -12.37 21.92 0.54
CA GLY A 5 -12.93 22.56 -0.65
C GLY A 5 -12.71 24.07 -0.71
N SER A 6 -12.11 24.67 0.28
CA SER A 6 -11.82 26.12 0.33
C SER A 6 -10.32 26.45 0.44
N THR A 7 -9.57 25.56 1.07
CA THR A 7 -8.15 25.74 1.36
C THR A 7 -7.29 24.99 0.34
N GLN A 8 -6.36 25.70 -0.31
CA GLN A 8 -5.33 25.11 -1.17
C GLN A 8 -3.95 25.12 -0.48
N ALA A 9 -3.85 25.70 0.71
CA ALA A 9 -2.60 25.85 1.45
C ALA A 9 -2.50 24.87 2.63
N PHE A 10 -1.38 24.14 2.72
CA PHE A 10 -1.14 23.11 3.73
C PHE A 10 0.19 23.32 4.43
N ALA A 11 0.22 23.11 5.74
CA ALA A 11 1.44 23.18 6.52
C ALA A 11 2.31 21.95 6.28
N VAL A 12 3.63 22.15 6.11
CA VAL A 12 4.61 21.08 6.15
C VAL A 12 5.09 20.95 7.59
N THR A 13 4.65 19.90 8.28
CA THR A 13 4.85 19.73 9.73
C THR A 13 6.05 18.87 10.08
N PHE A 14 6.72 18.28 9.10
CA PHE A 14 7.92 17.50 9.28
C PHE A 14 9.18 18.26 8.86
N PRO A 15 10.35 18.00 9.47
CA PRO A 15 11.61 18.60 9.03
C PRO A 15 12.08 18.00 7.70
N PHE A 16 12.73 18.81 6.89
CA PHE A 16 13.35 18.43 5.61
C PHE A 16 14.67 19.16 5.41
N ILE A 17 15.56 18.63 4.56
CA ILE A 17 16.86 19.26 4.27
C ILE A 17 16.72 20.32 3.16
N SER A 18 15.97 19.99 2.13
CA SER A 18 15.74 20.86 0.98
C SER A 18 14.27 20.83 0.57
N ARG A 19 13.76 21.95 0.05
CA ARG A 19 12.40 22.03 -0.50
C ARG A 19 12.15 21.04 -1.64
N ASN A 20 13.21 20.65 -2.36
CA ASN A 20 13.14 19.62 -3.41
C ASN A 20 12.93 18.21 -2.86
N HIS A 21 13.10 18.01 -1.56
CA HIS A 21 12.80 16.74 -0.89
C HIS A 21 11.34 16.63 -0.43
N VAL A 22 10.49 17.58 -0.79
CA VAL A 22 9.05 17.53 -0.48
C VAL A 22 8.27 17.38 -1.75
N SER A 23 7.39 16.41 -1.78
CA SER A 23 6.41 16.18 -2.85
C SER A 23 4.99 16.19 -2.28
N VAL A 24 4.02 16.34 -3.16
CA VAL A 24 2.60 16.40 -2.79
C VAL A 24 1.80 15.51 -3.72
N GLU A 25 0.90 14.73 -3.13
CA GLU A 25 -0.08 13.91 -3.85
C GLU A 25 -1.49 14.28 -3.42
N VAL A 26 -2.40 14.20 -4.38
CA VAL A 26 -3.85 14.35 -4.16
C VAL A 26 -4.52 13.10 -4.70
N ASP A 27 -5.19 12.35 -3.82
CA ASP A 27 -5.82 11.06 -4.12
C ASP A 27 -4.88 10.07 -4.84
N GLY A 28 -3.59 10.04 -4.38
CA GLY A 28 -2.56 9.16 -4.93
C GLY A 28 -1.95 9.62 -6.26
N SER A 29 -2.28 10.82 -6.75
CA SER A 29 -1.69 11.40 -7.96
C SER A 29 -0.83 12.61 -7.62
N ALA A 30 0.33 12.73 -8.29
CA ALA A 30 1.24 13.85 -8.06
C ALA A 30 0.56 15.20 -8.34
N ALA A 31 0.71 16.14 -7.42
CA ALA A 31 0.14 17.47 -7.50
C ALA A 31 1.21 18.53 -7.80
N THR A 32 0.81 19.60 -8.49
CA THR A 32 1.66 20.78 -8.69
C THR A 32 1.45 21.76 -7.54
N PHE A 33 2.52 22.22 -6.94
CA PHE A 33 2.48 23.13 -5.79
C PHE A 33 3.60 24.17 -5.83
N SER A 34 3.45 25.20 -5.02
CA SER A 34 4.47 26.20 -4.74
C SER A 34 4.62 26.41 -3.24
N TRP A 35 5.74 26.98 -2.81
CA TRP A 35 5.98 27.33 -1.43
C TRP A 35 5.45 28.75 -1.14
N ASN A 36 4.55 28.88 -0.16
CA ASN A 36 4.12 30.17 0.37
C ASN A 36 5.17 30.77 1.33
N ASN A 37 5.80 29.88 2.13
CA ASN A 37 6.86 30.23 3.08
C ASN A 37 7.67 28.95 3.40
N ASP A 38 8.52 28.99 4.43
CA ASP A 38 9.41 27.87 4.79
C ASP A 38 8.70 26.63 5.35
N SER A 39 7.43 26.76 5.73
CA SER A 39 6.64 25.67 6.36
C SER A 39 5.25 25.50 5.77
N GLN A 40 4.94 26.16 4.63
CA GLN A 40 3.63 26.05 4.01
C GLN A 40 3.74 26.00 2.48
N ILE A 41 2.99 25.08 1.89
CA ILE A 41 2.84 24.93 0.45
C ILE A 41 1.44 25.40 0.01
N TYR A 42 1.30 25.71 -1.27
CA TYR A 42 0.04 25.99 -1.96
C TYR A 42 -0.08 25.08 -3.17
N ILE A 43 -1.15 24.29 -3.22
CA ILE A 43 -1.45 23.38 -4.34
C ILE A 43 -2.09 24.21 -5.45
N SER A 44 -1.44 24.24 -6.61
CA SER A 44 -1.93 24.97 -7.78
C SER A 44 -2.70 24.07 -8.77
N SER A 45 -2.46 22.75 -8.72
CA SER A 45 -3.19 21.76 -9.52
C SER A 45 -3.08 20.38 -8.84
N PRO A 46 -4.19 19.63 -8.70
CA PRO A 46 -5.57 20.00 -9.05
C PRO A 46 -6.13 21.07 -8.11
N THR A 47 -7.24 21.70 -8.52
CA THR A 47 -8.04 22.53 -7.61
C THR A 47 -8.85 21.62 -6.70
N LEU A 48 -8.70 21.79 -5.40
CA LEU A 48 -9.38 20.98 -4.40
C LEU A 48 -10.82 21.48 -4.20
N SER A 49 -11.75 20.54 -4.22
CA SER A 49 -13.20 20.82 -4.12
C SER A 49 -13.80 20.34 -2.79
N GLY A 50 -13.06 19.52 -2.05
CA GLY A 50 -13.42 19.02 -0.72
C GLY A 50 -13.58 17.50 -0.69
N GLY A 51 -12.94 16.88 0.30
CA GLY A 51 -12.94 15.44 0.49
C GLY A 51 -11.71 14.74 -0.05
N GLU A 52 -10.94 15.38 -0.93
CA GLU A 52 -9.71 14.80 -1.49
C GLU A 52 -8.68 14.57 -0.38
N LYS A 53 -7.96 13.46 -0.47
CA LYS A 53 -6.85 13.13 0.42
C LYS A 53 -5.57 13.81 -0.07
N VAL A 54 -5.03 14.73 0.71
CA VAL A 54 -3.77 15.43 0.42
C VAL A 54 -2.66 14.82 1.26
N LEU A 55 -1.64 14.29 0.60
CA LEU A 55 -0.47 13.69 1.21
C LEU A 55 0.76 14.54 0.90
N LEU A 56 1.45 14.99 1.94
CA LEU A 56 2.76 15.65 1.85
C LEU A 56 3.83 14.62 2.23
N ILE A 57 4.76 14.40 1.33
CA ILE A 57 5.76 13.34 1.44
C ILE A 57 7.15 13.97 1.47
N ARG A 58 8.01 13.53 2.40
CA ARG A 58 9.43 13.77 2.33
C ARG A 58 10.10 12.64 1.55
N SER A 59 10.93 13.00 0.57
CA SER A 59 11.76 12.07 -0.20
C SER A 59 13.20 12.61 -0.22
N THR A 60 13.97 12.21 0.76
CA THR A 60 15.38 12.59 0.87
C THR A 60 16.18 11.92 -0.25
N SER A 61 17.13 12.64 -0.85
CA SER A 61 17.97 12.09 -1.93
C SER A 61 18.64 10.79 -1.49
N ARG A 62 18.39 9.71 -2.25
CA ARG A 62 18.95 8.36 -2.03
C ARG A 62 20.12 8.08 -2.99
N ASP A 63 20.17 8.78 -4.11
CA ASP A 63 21.13 8.53 -5.19
C ASP A 63 22.41 9.36 -5.05
N THR A 64 22.36 10.42 -4.25
CA THR A 64 23.46 11.37 -4.11
C THR A 64 23.68 11.69 -2.65
N ARG A 65 24.91 11.57 -2.20
CA ARG A 65 25.33 12.09 -0.88
C ARG A 65 25.31 13.62 -0.93
N LEU A 66 24.76 14.23 0.11
CA LEU A 66 24.72 15.70 0.23
C LEU A 66 26.04 16.27 0.71
N VAL A 67 26.86 15.45 1.36
CA VAL A 67 28.23 15.79 1.78
C VAL A 67 29.19 14.76 1.19
N ASP A 68 30.22 15.25 0.51
CA ASP A 68 31.33 14.41 0.02
C ASP A 68 32.63 14.81 0.74
N TYR A 69 33.17 13.90 1.52
CA TYR A 69 34.42 14.12 2.25
C TYR A 69 35.60 13.78 1.36
N VAL A 70 36.50 14.75 1.14
CA VAL A 70 37.75 14.56 0.42
C VAL A 70 38.94 14.71 1.37
N ASP A 71 40.01 13.99 1.10
CA ASP A 71 41.24 14.09 1.89
C ASP A 71 41.75 15.54 1.96
N GLY A 72 42.02 16.00 3.19
CA GLY A 72 42.47 17.37 3.44
C GLY A 72 41.35 18.42 3.57
N SER A 73 40.08 18.02 3.45
CA SER A 73 38.96 18.90 3.78
C SER A 73 38.88 19.21 5.27
N ASN A 74 38.49 20.43 5.61
CA ASN A 74 38.08 20.75 6.97
C ASN A 74 36.71 20.16 7.24
N LEU A 75 36.62 19.34 8.30
CA LEU A 75 35.36 18.80 8.77
C LEU A 75 34.62 19.88 9.58
N THR A 76 33.45 20.30 9.13
CA THR A 76 32.62 21.26 9.83
C THR A 76 31.43 20.60 10.54
N GLU A 77 30.89 21.25 11.57
CA GLU A 77 29.67 20.84 12.24
C GLU A 77 28.50 20.74 11.23
N THR A 78 28.41 21.71 10.32
CA THR A 78 27.38 21.75 9.29
C THR A 78 27.42 20.53 8.36
N ASP A 79 28.63 20.09 7.96
CA ASP A 79 28.79 18.92 7.09
C ASP A 79 28.39 17.63 7.83
N LEU A 80 28.80 17.49 9.11
CA LEU A 80 28.42 16.36 9.95
C LEU A 80 26.92 16.30 10.19
N ASP A 81 26.31 17.43 10.49
CA ASP A 81 24.87 17.56 10.68
C ASP A 81 24.09 17.21 9.41
N LEU A 82 24.55 17.66 8.26
CA LEU A 82 23.89 17.41 6.98
C LEU A 82 23.97 15.92 6.60
N ASP A 83 25.14 15.30 6.72
CA ASP A 83 25.34 13.86 6.47
C ASP A 83 24.50 13.02 7.41
N SER A 84 24.52 13.35 8.71
CA SER A 84 23.72 12.68 9.73
C SER A 84 22.21 12.83 9.48
N LYS A 85 21.74 14.02 9.12
CA LYS A 85 20.32 14.28 8.79
C LYS A 85 19.87 13.52 7.55
N GLN A 86 20.71 13.42 6.51
CA GLN A 86 20.38 12.63 5.33
C GLN A 86 20.16 11.17 5.70
N ALA A 87 21.11 10.55 6.41
CA ALA A 87 21.00 9.15 6.83
C ALA A 87 19.79 8.90 7.73
N PHE A 88 19.54 9.80 8.69
CA PHE A 88 18.42 9.71 9.62
C PHE A 88 17.06 9.82 8.91
N PHE A 89 16.91 10.77 7.99
CA PHE A 89 15.65 10.95 7.27
C PHE A 89 15.39 9.79 6.31
N MET A 90 16.41 9.27 5.63
CA MET A 90 16.27 8.08 4.80
C MET A 90 15.84 6.85 5.62
N ALA A 91 16.37 6.68 6.83
CA ALA A 91 15.95 5.60 7.72
C ALA A 91 14.50 5.76 8.18
N GLN A 92 14.06 6.97 8.52
CA GLN A 92 12.66 7.24 8.84
C GLN A 92 11.74 6.94 7.65
N GLU A 93 12.07 7.41 6.46
CA GLU A 93 11.30 7.19 5.23
C GLU A 93 11.17 5.70 4.91
N SER A 94 12.23 4.91 5.11
CA SER A 94 12.20 3.46 4.93
C SER A 94 11.29 2.76 5.94
N LEU A 95 11.22 3.26 7.19
CA LEU A 95 10.30 2.76 8.20
C LEU A 95 8.85 3.13 7.87
N ASP A 96 8.62 4.34 7.37
CA ASP A 96 7.29 4.80 6.95
C ASP A 96 6.78 3.98 5.77
N GLU A 97 7.62 3.69 4.76
CA GLU A 97 7.30 2.78 3.65
C GLU A 97 6.94 1.37 4.14
N LEU A 98 7.68 0.84 5.12
CA LEU A 98 7.38 -0.46 5.72
C LEU A 98 6.08 -0.45 6.53
N THR A 99 5.76 0.67 7.17
CA THR A 99 4.52 0.84 7.95
C THR A 99 3.30 0.86 7.02
N LEU A 100 3.41 1.44 5.82
CA LEU A 100 2.34 1.43 4.82
C LEU A 100 1.95 0.01 4.39
N ILE A 101 2.87 -0.95 4.40
CA ILE A 101 2.57 -2.37 4.13
C ILE A 101 1.78 -3.01 5.29
N ASN A 102 1.94 -2.49 6.50
CA ASN A 102 1.28 -2.98 7.71
C ASN A 102 0.09 -2.12 8.15
N ASP A 103 -0.22 -1.03 7.43
CA ASP A 103 -1.28 -0.11 7.83
C ASP A 103 -2.68 -0.68 7.54
N ASP A 104 -3.64 -0.20 8.29
CA ASP A 104 -5.06 -0.59 8.34
C ASP A 104 -5.74 -0.71 6.97
N ALA A 105 -5.27 0.02 5.96
CA ALA A 105 -5.79 -0.06 4.60
C ALA A 105 -5.47 -1.39 3.90
N LEU A 106 -4.41 -2.09 4.32
CA LEU A 106 -3.99 -3.39 3.77
C LEU A 106 -4.40 -4.57 4.66
N ALA A 107 -4.65 -4.31 5.94
CA ALA A 107 -4.96 -5.32 6.95
C ALA A 107 -6.47 -5.53 7.15
N THR A 108 -7.28 -5.46 6.12
CA THR A 108 -8.70 -5.78 6.22
C THR A 108 -8.89 -7.29 6.41
N SER A 109 -9.59 -7.65 7.47
CA SER A 109 -9.85 -9.04 7.84
C SER A 109 -10.49 -9.85 6.71
N GLY A 110 -9.90 -11.00 6.37
CA GLY A 110 -10.39 -11.88 5.30
C GLY A 110 -9.97 -11.45 3.89
N TYR A 111 -9.10 -10.44 3.78
CA TYR A 111 -8.52 -10.01 2.52
C TYR A 111 -7.15 -10.67 2.28
N VAL A 112 -6.77 -10.74 1.03
CA VAL A 112 -5.45 -11.20 0.58
C VAL A 112 -4.75 -10.09 -0.18
N LEU A 113 -3.43 -10.09 -0.15
CA LEU A 113 -2.62 -9.14 -0.89
C LEU A 113 -2.39 -9.69 -2.30
N VAL A 114 -2.91 -9.02 -3.30
CA VAL A 114 -2.83 -9.43 -4.71
C VAL A 114 -2.02 -8.39 -5.50
N ALA A 115 -1.03 -8.88 -6.25
CA ALA A 115 -0.28 -8.03 -7.18
C ALA A 115 -1.14 -7.73 -8.43
N ASP A 116 -1.26 -6.46 -8.82
CA ASP A 116 -1.99 -6.04 -10.02
C ASP A 116 -1.08 -5.79 -11.25
N GLY A 117 0.22 -6.08 -11.11
CA GLY A 117 1.24 -5.85 -12.13
C GLY A 117 2.04 -4.55 -11.92
N THR A 118 1.61 -3.69 -11.01
CA THR A 118 2.30 -2.45 -10.64
C THR A 118 2.53 -2.41 -9.13
N ASP A 119 1.55 -2.85 -8.35
CA ASP A 119 1.57 -2.76 -6.89
C ASP A 119 0.80 -3.94 -6.27
N PHE A 120 0.78 -3.99 -4.93
CA PHE A 120 -0.02 -4.92 -4.15
C PHE A 120 -1.29 -4.24 -3.64
N LYS A 121 -2.43 -4.92 -3.81
CA LYS A 121 -3.73 -4.45 -3.32
C LYS A 121 -4.35 -5.46 -2.38
N SER A 122 -4.98 -4.96 -1.33
CA SER A 122 -5.82 -5.74 -0.43
C SER A 122 -7.15 -6.03 -1.12
N VAL A 123 -7.43 -7.30 -1.36
CA VAL A 123 -8.62 -7.73 -2.12
C VAL A 123 -9.39 -8.78 -1.31
N ALA A 124 -10.70 -8.60 -1.21
CA ALA A 124 -11.57 -9.61 -0.62
C ALA A 124 -11.59 -10.88 -1.48
N VAL A 125 -11.38 -12.03 -0.87
CA VAL A 125 -11.65 -13.29 -1.52
C VAL A 125 -13.16 -13.51 -1.53
N SER A 126 -13.74 -13.60 -2.72
CA SER A 126 -15.19 -13.69 -2.92
C SER A 126 -15.54 -14.63 -4.07
N GLY A 127 -16.82 -14.97 -4.22
CA GLY A 127 -17.31 -15.92 -5.20
C GLY A 127 -17.38 -17.33 -4.61
N ASP A 128 -16.82 -18.30 -5.31
CA ASP A 128 -16.88 -19.73 -4.95
C ASP A 128 -16.13 -20.09 -3.68
N VAL A 129 -15.17 -19.24 -3.29
CA VAL A 129 -14.34 -19.41 -2.10
C VAL A 129 -14.34 -18.14 -1.28
N THR A 130 -14.41 -18.26 0.04
CA THR A 130 -14.24 -17.16 0.99
C THR A 130 -13.19 -17.50 2.03
N ILE A 131 -12.54 -16.47 2.58
CA ILE A 131 -11.59 -16.59 3.69
C ILE A 131 -12.14 -15.83 4.88
N SER A 132 -12.22 -16.47 6.03
CA SER A 132 -12.61 -15.82 7.28
C SER A 132 -11.46 -15.00 7.87
N THR A 133 -11.76 -14.15 8.85
CA THR A 133 -10.77 -13.38 9.63
C THR A 133 -9.76 -14.27 10.39
N ALA A 134 -10.11 -15.54 10.64
CA ALA A 134 -9.24 -16.52 11.26
C ALA A 134 -8.42 -17.33 10.24
N GLY A 135 -8.50 -16.98 8.94
CA GLY A 135 -7.80 -17.69 7.88
C GLY A 135 -8.48 -19.00 7.43
N ALA A 136 -9.67 -19.31 7.95
CA ALA A 136 -10.40 -20.51 7.50
C ALA A 136 -10.96 -20.28 6.08
N VAL A 137 -10.67 -21.20 5.20
CA VAL A 137 -11.16 -21.21 3.81
C VAL A 137 -12.45 -22.02 3.72
N THR A 138 -13.46 -21.44 3.09
CA THR A 138 -14.75 -22.10 2.86
C THR A 138 -15.07 -22.10 1.38
N ILE A 139 -15.40 -23.25 0.83
CA ILE A 139 -15.98 -23.41 -0.50
C ILE A 139 -17.50 -23.23 -0.37
N GLY A 140 -18.10 -22.37 -1.15
CA GLY A 140 -19.53 -22.09 -1.12
C GLY A 140 -20.36 -23.35 -1.43
N ALA A 141 -21.59 -23.41 -0.90
CA ALA A 141 -22.49 -24.51 -1.21
C ALA A 141 -22.88 -24.47 -2.71
N GLY A 142 -22.75 -25.60 -3.39
CA GLY A 142 -23.11 -25.74 -4.80
C GLY A 142 -22.13 -25.11 -5.79
N THR A 143 -20.95 -24.67 -5.35
CA THR A 143 -19.96 -24.03 -6.25
C THR A 143 -19.05 -25.07 -6.95
N VAL A 144 -18.96 -26.29 -6.44
CA VAL A 144 -18.20 -27.34 -7.11
C VAL A 144 -19.07 -27.97 -8.20
N GLU A 145 -18.77 -27.66 -9.44
CA GLU A 145 -19.51 -28.15 -10.62
C GLU A 145 -18.83 -29.40 -11.22
N THR A 146 -19.58 -30.12 -12.05
CA THR A 146 -19.08 -31.36 -12.71
C THR A 146 -17.79 -31.14 -13.50
N ALA A 147 -17.66 -29.97 -14.14
CA ALA A 147 -16.45 -29.62 -14.91
C ALA A 147 -15.20 -29.42 -14.04
N MET A 148 -15.35 -29.20 -12.75
CA MET A 148 -14.25 -29.03 -11.80
C MET A 148 -13.71 -30.35 -11.27
N ILE A 149 -14.44 -31.44 -11.50
CA ILE A 149 -14.09 -32.79 -11.07
C ILE A 149 -13.62 -33.56 -12.29
N ALA A 150 -12.34 -33.91 -12.33
CA ALA A 150 -11.81 -34.74 -13.44
C ALA A 150 -12.48 -36.13 -13.45
N ALA A 151 -12.58 -36.74 -14.64
CA ALA A 151 -13.04 -38.12 -14.76
C ALA A 151 -12.24 -39.03 -13.82
N ASP A 152 -12.93 -39.95 -13.14
CA ASP A 152 -12.37 -40.88 -12.17
C ASP A 152 -11.68 -40.25 -10.93
N ALA A 153 -11.82 -38.96 -10.71
CA ALA A 153 -11.27 -38.28 -9.54
C ALA A 153 -11.95 -38.71 -8.23
N ILE A 154 -13.21 -39.13 -8.29
CA ILE A 154 -13.98 -39.65 -7.17
C ILE A 154 -14.11 -41.17 -7.34
N ASN A 155 -13.43 -41.91 -6.53
CA ASN A 155 -13.47 -43.40 -6.51
C ASN A 155 -13.92 -43.92 -5.14
N GLY A 156 -14.10 -45.22 -5.02
CA GLY A 156 -14.61 -45.85 -3.80
C GLY A 156 -13.80 -45.57 -2.52
N THR A 157 -12.54 -45.14 -2.63
CA THR A 157 -11.74 -44.79 -1.45
C THR A 157 -12.01 -43.37 -0.95
N ARG A 158 -12.70 -42.55 -1.75
CA ARG A 158 -13.06 -41.15 -1.43
C ARG A 158 -14.53 -40.98 -1.05
N LEU A 159 -15.32 -42.02 -1.27
CA LEU A 159 -16.71 -42.06 -0.84
C LEU A 159 -16.78 -42.89 0.46
N ALA A 160 -17.48 -42.34 1.46
CA ALA A 160 -17.80 -43.14 2.65
C ALA A 160 -18.77 -44.25 2.28
N ASP A 161 -18.77 -45.35 3.06
CA ASP A 161 -19.78 -46.39 2.93
C ASP A 161 -21.17 -45.75 3.03
N ASP A 162 -22.08 -46.17 2.18
CA ASP A 162 -23.45 -45.62 2.07
C ASP A 162 -23.55 -44.14 1.63
N ALA A 163 -22.45 -43.52 1.13
CA ALA A 163 -22.48 -42.16 0.58
C ALA A 163 -23.31 -42.03 -0.71
N CYS A 164 -23.50 -43.13 -1.45
CA CYS A 164 -24.35 -43.21 -2.64
C CYS A 164 -25.49 -44.19 -2.38
N ASN A 165 -26.71 -43.69 -2.36
CA ASN A 165 -27.93 -44.47 -2.26
C ASN A 165 -28.67 -44.53 -3.62
N SER A 166 -29.80 -45.21 -3.69
CA SER A 166 -30.58 -45.38 -4.92
C SER A 166 -31.08 -44.04 -5.53
N GLU A 167 -31.17 -43.00 -4.73
CA GLU A 167 -31.61 -41.66 -5.21
C GLU A 167 -30.52 -40.95 -6.04
N HIS A 168 -29.26 -41.39 -5.94
CA HIS A 168 -28.13 -40.85 -6.70
C HIS A 168 -27.91 -41.56 -8.05
N TYR A 169 -28.63 -42.66 -8.32
CA TYR A 169 -28.60 -43.35 -9.59
C TYR A 169 -29.89 -43.11 -10.34
N THR A 170 -29.83 -42.50 -11.49
CA THR A 170 -30.92 -42.50 -12.47
C THR A 170 -30.88 -43.82 -13.22
N ASP A 171 -31.91 -44.63 -13.07
CA ASP A 171 -32.11 -45.81 -13.91
C ASP A 171 -32.28 -45.32 -15.37
N GLY A 172 -31.32 -45.70 -16.24
CA GLY A 172 -31.34 -45.38 -17.66
C GLY A 172 -32.32 -46.23 -18.44
#